data_dda98c0d1f1e09b34def3f523320d6ec
#
_entry.id   dda98c0d1f1e09b34def3f523320d6ec
#
_cell.length_a   1.000
_cell.length_b   1.000
_cell.length_c   1.000
_cell.angle_alpha   90.00
_cell.angle_beta   90.00
_cell.angle_gamma   90.00
#
_symmetry.space_group_name_H-M   'P 1'
#
loop_
_entity.id
_entity.type
_entity.pdbx_description
1 polymer ?
#
loop_
_entity_poly.entity_id
_entity_poly.type
_entity_poly.pdbx_seq_one_letter_code
_entity_poly.pdbx_strand_id
1 'polypeptide(L)'
;MKNFLMFFHCAIFLSILGFGSIHAPKAAANDSQLTENFAISGSVTITHISDGDSLRSGKLRIRLFGIDAPEKKQQCTDADGAKWDCGTAAQKALTALVASAPQLQCDLIDVDRYGRLVMRCFAGKIDLGAALVQAGLALAYRQYSFIYSADEDSAKTAKLGMWAGAFTAPWAWRRSQ
;
A
#
# COMPACT_ATOMS: atom_id res chain seq x y z
N MET A 1 -35.93 -47.49 -64.95
CA MET A 1 -35.98 -46.89 -66.30
C MET A 1 -35.23 -45.55 -66.26
N LYS A 2 -34.24 -45.46 -67.13
CA LYS A 2 -33.54 -44.28 -67.70
C LYS A 2 -32.83 -43.34 -66.69
N ASN A 3 -31.51 -43.53 -66.56
CA ASN A 3 -30.41 -42.83 -67.20
C ASN A 3 -30.64 -41.32 -67.40
N PHE A 4 -29.81 -40.49 -66.72
CA PHE A 4 -29.05 -39.47 -67.47
C PHE A 4 -27.78 -39.08 -66.71
N LEU A 5 -26.68 -39.47 -67.27
CA LEU A 5 -25.30 -39.05 -66.94
C LEU A 5 -25.14 -37.64 -67.50
N MET A 6 -24.69 -36.71 -66.73
CA MET A 6 -24.11 -35.49 -67.28
C MET A 6 -22.88 -35.05 -66.52
N PHE A 7 -21.76 -35.28 -67.15
CA PHE A 7 -20.42 -34.75 -66.78
C PHE A 7 -20.44 -33.23 -66.93
N PHE A 8 -20.05 -32.54 -65.89
CA PHE A 8 -19.55 -31.20 -66.09
C PHE A 8 -18.17 -31.04 -65.40
N HIS A 9 -17.23 -30.63 -66.23
CA HIS A 9 -15.86 -30.38 -65.99
C HIS A 9 -15.65 -29.22 -65.03
N CYS A 10 -14.73 -29.42 -64.09
CA CYS A 10 -13.53 -28.65 -63.90
C CYS A 10 -13.66 -27.14 -63.78
N ALA A 11 -13.32 -26.66 -62.62
CA ALA A 11 -12.42 -25.53 -62.48
C ALA A 11 -11.84 -25.56 -61.07
N ILE A 12 -10.59 -25.99 -60.98
CA ILE A 12 -9.78 -25.85 -59.78
C ILE A 12 -9.44 -24.36 -59.64
N PHE A 13 -10.16 -23.62 -58.80
CA PHE A 13 -9.70 -22.31 -58.33
C PHE A 13 -8.87 -22.51 -57.08
N LEU A 14 -7.58 -22.48 -57.26
CA LEU A 14 -6.60 -22.42 -56.19
C LEU A 14 -6.67 -21.04 -55.56
N SER A 15 -7.55 -20.88 -54.57
CA SER A 15 -7.59 -19.68 -53.75
C SER A 15 -6.44 -19.77 -52.75
N ILE A 16 -5.42 -19.00 -52.98
CA ILE A 16 -4.32 -18.73 -52.06
C ILE A 16 -4.95 -17.93 -50.92
N LEU A 17 -5.33 -18.61 -49.82
CA LEU A 17 -5.66 -17.98 -48.57
C LEU A 17 -4.37 -17.41 -47.98
N GLY A 18 -4.16 -16.12 -48.19
CA GLY A 18 -3.15 -15.37 -47.49
C GLY A 18 -3.39 -15.47 -46.00
N PHE A 19 -2.49 -16.17 -45.32
CA PHE A 19 -2.40 -16.10 -43.86
C PHE A 19 -2.00 -14.67 -43.50
N GLY A 20 -2.98 -13.80 -43.32
CA GLY A 20 -2.81 -12.53 -42.63
C GLY A 20 -2.41 -12.80 -41.20
N SER A 21 -1.12 -12.62 -40.90
CA SER A 21 -0.64 -12.58 -39.50
C SER A 21 -1.38 -11.51 -38.80
N ILE A 22 -2.36 -11.91 -37.98
CA ILE A 22 -3.00 -11.03 -37.00
C ILE A 22 -1.93 -10.74 -35.96
N HIS A 23 -1.19 -9.64 -36.15
CA HIS A 23 -0.39 -9.06 -35.10
C HIS A 23 -1.36 -8.51 -34.06
N ALA A 24 -1.59 -9.29 -33.00
CA ALA A 24 -2.20 -8.75 -31.80
C ALA A 24 -1.37 -7.54 -31.35
N PRO A 25 -1.98 -6.39 -31.08
CA PRO A 25 -1.25 -5.28 -30.50
C PRO A 25 -0.67 -5.77 -29.18
N LYS A 26 0.66 -5.83 -29.12
CA LYS A 26 1.40 -6.03 -27.89
C LYS A 26 0.99 -4.86 -27.00
N ALA A 27 0.08 -5.12 -26.07
CA ALA A 27 -0.24 -4.17 -25.02
C ALA A 27 1.10 -3.80 -24.41
N ALA A 28 1.55 -2.59 -24.66
CA ALA A 28 2.62 -1.99 -23.90
C ALA A 28 2.09 -1.91 -22.47
N ALA A 29 2.40 -2.92 -21.68
CA ALA A 29 2.37 -2.79 -20.26
C ALA A 29 3.33 -1.65 -19.97
N ASN A 30 2.74 -0.48 -19.73
CA ASN A 30 3.45 0.66 -19.18
C ASN A 30 3.70 0.30 -17.72
N ASP A 31 4.59 -0.68 -17.51
CA ASP A 31 5.13 -1.05 -16.22
C ASP A 31 6.18 0.00 -15.86
N SER A 32 5.70 1.23 -15.64
CA SER A 32 6.41 2.20 -14.85
C SER A 32 6.31 1.78 -13.37
N GLN A 33 6.70 0.54 -13.08
CA GLN A 33 7.24 0.20 -11.79
C GLN A 33 8.51 1.07 -11.68
N LEU A 34 8.32 2.23 -11.05
CA LEU A 34 9.41 2.92 -10.40
C LEU A 34 10.03 1.88 -9.48
N THR A 35 11.06 1.19 -9.97
CA THR A 35 11.99 0.50 -9.09
C THR A 35 12.66 1.63 -8.32
N GLU A 36 12.07 2.00 -7.19
CA GLU A 36 12.73 2.87 -6.23
C GLU A 36 13.99 2.13 -5.81
N ASN A 37 15.12 2.51 -6.42
CA ASN A 37 16.42 1.98 -6.05
C ASN A 37 16.80 2.61 -4.71
N PHE A 38 16.41 1.94 -3.63
CA PHE A 38 16.88 2.34 -2.29
C PHE A 38 18.36 2.04 -2.17
N ALA A 39 19.15 3.05 -1.79
CA ALA A 39 20.58 2.90 -1.56
C ALA A 39 20.88 1.97 -0.36
N ILE A 40 19.96 1.85 0.59
CA ILE A 40 20.05 1.02 1.78
C ILE A 40 18.73 0.30 2.02
N SER A 41 18.76 -1.03 1.99
CA SER A 41 17.63 -1.88 2.37
C SER A 41 18.13 -3.09 3.14
N GLY A 42 17.28 -3.70 3.96
CA GLY A 42 17.67 -4.91 4.70
C GLY A 42 16.70 -5.33 5.79
N SER A 43 17.07 -6.41 6.46
CA SER A 43 16.33 -6.98 7.58
C SER A 43 16.53 -6.16 8.85
N VAL A 44 15.43 -5.84 9.53
CA VAL A 44 15.40 -5.05 10.75
C VAL A 44 14.65 -5.80 11.86
N THR A 45 15.31 -5.99 13.00
CA THR A 45 14.66 -6.53 14.21
C THR A 45 14.17 -5.39 15.07
N ILE A 46 12.87 -5.33 15.35
CA ILE A 46 12.28 -4.29 16.18
C ILE A 46 12.40 -4.65 17.65
N THR A 47 12.93 -3.72 18.44
CA THR A 47 13.11 -3.87 19.89
C THR A 47 12.07 -3.08 20.71
N HIS A 48 11.46 -2.06 20.11
CA HIS A 48 10.46 -1.22 20.78
C HIS A 48 9.55 -0.52 19.77
N ILE A 49 8.28 -0.30 20.14
CA ILE A 49 7.28 0.46 19.38
C ILE A 49 6.78 1.59 20.27
N SER A 50 7.05 2.83 19.87
CA SER A 50 6.72 4.01 20.67
C SER A 50 5.25 4.43 20.48
N ASP A 51 4.81 4.48 19.24
CA ASP A 51 3.45 4.86 18.81
C ASP A 51 3.09 4.14 17.50
N GLY A 52 2.07 4.61 16.78
CA GLY A 52 1.55 3.96 15.56
C GLY A 52 2.45 4.07 14.32
N ASP A 53 3.53 4.85 14.35
CA ASP A 53 4.43 5.02 13.21
C ASP A 53 5.92 5.12 13.58
N SER A 54 6.26 4.92 14.84
CA SER A 54 7.62 5.08 15.35
C SER A 54 8.11 3.81 16.06
N LEU A 55 9.23 3.29 15.54
CA LEU A 55 9.86 2.03 15.92
C LEU A 55 11.28 2.24 16.39
N ARG A 56 11.85 1.25 17.08
CA ARG A 56 13.26 1.20 17.41
C ARG A 56 13.86 -0.16 17.09
N SER A 57 15.09 -0.13 16.58
CA SER A 57 15.97 -1.30 16.45
C SER A 57 17.23 -1.01 17.26
N GLY A 58 17.27 -1.47 18.51
CA GLY A 58 18.30 -1.06 19.47
C GLY A 58 18.31 0.46 19.67
N LYS A 59 19.42 1.11 19.32
CA LYS A 59 19.57 2.57 19.41
C LYS A 59 19.00 3.33 18.20
N LEU A 60 18.76 2.65 17.09
CA LEU A 60 18.22 3.27 15.89
C LEU A 60 16.74 3.62 16.09
N ARG A 61 16.39 4.83 15.70
CA ARG A 61 14.99 5.32 15.68
C ARG A 61 14.49 5.28 14.26
N ILE A 62 13.34 4.64 14.05
CA ILE A 62 12.72 4.46 12.74
C ILE A 62 11.38 5.15 12.74
N ARG A 63 11.08 5.89 11.69
CA ARG A 63 9.79 6.47 11.38
C ARG A 63 9.25 5.81 10.12
N LEU A 64 8.03 5.30 10.16
CA LEU A 64 7.41 4.76 8.96
C LEU A 64 7.17 5.88 7.92
N PHE A 65 7.62 5.62 6.71
CA PHE A 65 7.52 6.56 5.59
C PHE A 65 6.07 6.76 5.15
N GLY A 66 5.74 7.99 4.76
CA GLY A 66 4.50 8.34 4.06
C GLY A 66 3.23 8.32 4.88
N ILE A 67 3.30 8.03 6.18
CA ILE A 67 2.14 8.04 7.09
C ILE A 67 2.33 8.96 8.29
N ASP A 68 1.24 9.32 8.94
CA ASP A 68 1.23 9.98 10.24
C ASP A 68 0.12 9.36 11.12
N ALA A 69 0.53 8.64 12.16
CA ALA A 69 -0.36 7.96 13.08
C ALA A 69 -0.72 8.86 14.28
N PRO A 70 -1.88 8.67 14.90
CA PRO A 70 -2.21 9.38 16.13
C PRO A 70 -1.19 9.07 17.22
N GLU A 71 -0.84 10.12 17.98
CA GLU A 71 0.08 10.00 19.11
C GLU A 71 -0.48 9.06 20.17
N LYS A 72 0.37 8.36 20.90
CA LYS A 72 -0.06 7.34 21.88
C LYS A 72 -1.15 7.79 22.84
N LYS A 73 -1.14 9.06 23.27
CA LYS A 73 -2.14 9.65 24.18
C LYS A 73 -3.31 10.31 23.47
N GLN A 74 -3.32 10.29 22.13
CA GLN A 74 -4.37 10.93 21.36
C GLN A 74 -5.66 10.13 21.44
N GLN A 75 -6.77 10.84 21.66
CA GLN A 75 -8.11 10.30 21.64
C GLN A 75 -8.86 10.76 20.39
N CYS A 76 -9.75 9.88 19.91
CA CYS A 76 -10.69 10.12 18.84
C CYS A 76 -12.12 9.88 19.37
N THR A 77 -13.14 10.22 18.58
CA THR A 77 -14.52 9.79 18.85
C THR A 77 -14.95 8.79 17.82
N ASP A 78 -15.80 7.86 18.19
CA ASP A 78 -16.43 6.91 17.28
C ASP A 78 -17.71 7.48 16.64
N ALA A 79 -18.46 6.66 15.92
CA ALA A 79 -19.70 7.05 15.25
C ALA A 79 -20.80 7.53 16.22
N ASP A 80 -20.79 7.04 17.45
CA ASP A 80 -21.76 7.38 18.49
C ASP A 80 -21.29 8.58 19.35
N GLY A 81 -20.11 9.13 19.04
CA GLY A 81 -19.51 10.24 19.78
C GLY A 81 -18.77 9.82 21.04
N ALA A 82 -18.63 8.52 21.31
CA ALA A 82 -17.87 8.04 22.45
C ALA A 82 -16.37 8.16 22.20
N LYS A 83 -15.61 8.55 23.23
CA LYS A 83 -14.15 8.67 23.16
C LYS A 83 -13.48 7.31 23.18
N TRP A 84 -12.42 7.15 22.39
CA TRP A 84 -11.56 5.98 22.39
C TRP A 84 -10.10 6.35 22.12
N ASP A 85 -9.18 5.50 22.58
CA ASP A 85 -7.74 5.73 22.55
C ASP A 85 -7.16 5.32 21.19
N CYS A 86 -7.40 6.13 20.15
CA CYS A 86 -6.96 5.84 18.78
C CYS A 86 -5.43 5.73 18.65
N GLY A 87 -4.67 6.51 19.41
CA GLY A 87 -3.22 6.39 19.44
C GLY A 87 -2.73 5.05 20.00
N THR A 88 -3.35 4.57 21.08
CA THR A 88 -3.06 3.24 21.62
C THR A 88 -3.50 2.13 20.65
N ALA A 89 -4.61 2.30 19.95
CA ALA A 89 -5.07 1.34 18.94
C ALA A 89 -4.10 1.26 17.76
N ALA A 90 -3.61 2.39 17.25
CA ALA A 90 -2.59 2.43 16.20
C ALA A 90 -1.29 1.74 16.64
N GLN A 91 -0.80 2.01 17.86
CA GLN A 91 0.38 1.34 18.41
C GLN A 91 0.18 -0.19 18.51
N LYS A 92 -0.98 -0.64 19.01
CA LYS A 92 -1.31 -2.07 19.11
C LYS A 92 -1.37 -2.75 17.73
N ALA A 93 -1.97 -2.08 16.73
CA ALA A 93 -2.02 -2.59 15.36
C ALA A 93 -0.63 -2.73 14.77
N LEU A 94 0.23 -1.72 14.90
CA LEU A 94 1.63 -1.81 14.48
C LEU A 94 2.37 -2.94 15.22
N THR A 95 2.12 -3.10 16.52
CA THR A 95 2.74 -4.19 17.30
C THR A 95 2.34 -5.56 16.76
N ALA A 96 1.06 -5.77 16.42
CA ALA A 96 0.57 -7.02 15.84
C ALA A 96 1.19 -7.28 14.45
N LEU A 97 1.29 -6.24 13.61
CA LEU A 97 1.93 -6.34 12.29
C LEU A 97 3.41 -6.72 12.41
N VAL A 98 4.15 -6.08 13.30
CA VAL A 98 5.57 -6.40 13.54
C VAL A 98 5.73 -7.83 14.06
N ALA A 99 4.86 -8.28 14.96
CA ALA A 99 4.90 -9.63 15.51
C ALA A 99 4.52 -10.73 14.49
N SER A 100 3.91 -10.37 13.36
CA SER A 100 3.53 -11.33 12.31
C SER A 100 4.71 -11.84 11.47
N ALA A 101 5.91 -11.25 11.63
CA ALA A 101 7.12 -11.68 10.94
C ALA A 101 8.32 -11.69 11.90
N PRO A 102 9.27 -12.61 11.73
CA PRO A 102 10.45 -12.69 12.61
C PRO A 102 11.37 -11.48 12.45
N GLN A 103 11.37 -10.86 11.29
CA GLN A 103 12.10 -9.64 10.94
C GLN A 103 11.31 -8.83 9.91
N LEU A 104 11.46 -7.52 9.95
CA LEU A 104 10.95 -6.66 8.90
C LEU A 104 11.98 -6.51 7.78
N GLN A 105 11.52 -6.41 6.55
CA GLN A 105 12.33 -5.89 5.44
C GLN A 105 12.04 -4.40 5.31
N CYS A 106 13.07 -3.57 5.42
CA CYS A 106 12.90 -2.13 5.39
C CYS A 106 13.83 -1.48 4.37
N ASP A 107 13.31 -0.49 3.68
CA ASP A 107 14.01 0.34 2.72
C ASP A 107 14.16 1.74 3.30
N LEU A 108 15.40 2.25 3.35
CA LEU A 108 15.70 3.60 3.81
C LEU A 108 15.32 4.61 2.72
N ILE A 109 14.40 5.51 3.02
CA ILE A 109 13.95 6.57 2.12
C ILE A 109 14.73 7.87 2.43
N ASP A 110 14.87 8.22 3.74
CA ASP A 110 15.44 9.48 4.17
C ASP A 110 15.92 9.39 5.63
N VAL A 111 16.63 10.43 6.08
CA VAL A 111 16.94 10.66 7.50
C VAL A 111 16.39 12.03 7.88
N ASP A 112 15.43 12.04 8.80
CA ASP A 112 14.80 13.29 9.17
C ASP A 112 15.70 14.20 10.04
N ARG A 113 15.25 15.45 10.21
CA ARG A 113 15.98 16.47 11.01
C ARG A 113 16.22 16.08 12.48
N TYR A 114 15.53 15.04 12.97
CA TYR A 114 15.71 14.51 14.32
C TYR A 114 16.64 13.28 14.36
N GLY A 115 17.22 12.91 13.21
CA GLY A 115 18.09 11.74 13.04
C GLY A 115 17.33 10.41 13.13
N ARG A 116 16.02 10.37 12.79
CA ARG A 116 15.28 9.13 12.63
C ARG A 116 15.46 8.64 11.20
N LEU A 117 15.64 7.34 11.04
CA LEU A 117 15.59 6.70 9.73
C LEU A 117 14.14 6.65 9.25
N VAL A 118 13.83 7.36 8.17
CA VAL A 118 12.51 7.31 7.53
C VAL A 118 12.52 6.11 6.59
N MET A 119 11.75 5.07 6.95
CA MET A 119 11.83 3.78 6.27
C MET A 119 10.45 3.28 5.84
N ARG A 120 10.39 2.62 4.68
CA ARG A 120 9.27 1.80 4.26
C ARG A 120 9.52 0.37 4.70
N CYS A 121 8.68 -0.19 5.54
CA CYS A 121 8.91 -1.48 6.17
C CYS A 121 7.79 -2.48 5.86
N PHE A 122 8.19 -3.74 5.70
CA PHE A 122 7.31 -4.84 5.34
C PHE A 122 7.45 -6.00 6.33
N ALA A 123 6.34 -6.56 6.77
CA ALA A 123 6.23 -7.86 7.44
C ALA A 123 5.86 -8.91 6.40
N GLY A 124 6.86 -9.64 5.87
CA GLY A 124 6.67 -10.48 4.70
C GLY A 124 6.26 -9.64 3.48
N LYS A 125 5.03 -9.83 2.99
CA LYS A 125 4.46 -9.05 1.87
C LYS A 125 3.59 -7.86 2.32
N ILE A 126 3.39 -7.69 3.62
CA ILE A 126 2.51 -6.66 4.18
C ILE A 126 3.31 -5.37 4.37
N ASP A 127 2.99 -4.33 3.62
CA ASP A 127 3.48 -2.97 3.86
C ASP A 127 2.83 -2.42 5.14
N LEU A 128 3.64 -2.09 6.14
CA LEU A 128 3.14 -1.64 7.45
C LEU A 128 2.38 -0.32 7.35
N GLY A 129 2.86 0.61 6.52
CA GLY A 129 2.21 1.90 6.30
C GLY A 129 0.85 1.74 5.63
N ALA A 130 0.79 0.97 4.54
CA ALA A 130 -0.46 0.67 3.85
C ALA A 130 -1.48 0.01 4.78
N ALA A 131 -1.07 -1.01 5.55
CA ALA A 131 -1.97 -1.74 6.45
C ALA A 131 -2.58 -0.84 7.52
N LEU A 132 -1.80 0.08 8.11
CA LEU A 132 -2.29 1.04 9.10
C LEU A 132 -3.24 2.07 8.50
N VAL A 133 -2.95 2.57 7.30
CA VAL A 133 -3.82 3.52 6.59
C VAL A 133 -5.13 2.87 6.17
N GLN A 134 -5.08 1.66 5.61
CA GLN A 134 -6.27 0.87 5.23
C GLN A 134 -7.17 0.56 6.43
N ALA A 135 -6.59 0.35 7.61
CA ALA A 135 -7.34 0.18 8.86
C ALA A 135 -7.91 1.49 9.43
N GLY A 136 -7.59 2.65 8.85
CA GLY A 136 -7.97 3.96 9.37
C GLY A 136 -7.27 4.30 10.70
N LEU A 137 -6.10 3.73 10.96
CA LEU A 137 -5.28 3.92 12.17
C LEU A 137 -4.06 4.79 11.93
N ALA A 138 -3.85 5.24 10.68
CA ALA A 138 -2.90 6.28 10.30
C ALA A 138 -3.47 7.08 9.13
N LEU A 139 -2.97 8.29 8.93
CA LEU A 139 -3.27 9.12 7.76
C LEU A 139 -2.15 9.01 6.75
N ALA A 140 -2.49 9.07 5.44
CA ALA A 140 -1.49 9.30 4.40
C ALA A 140 -0.89 10.69 4.59
N TYR A 141 0.43 10.77 4.78
CA TYR A 141 1.09 12.06 5.01
C TYR A 141 1.45 12.71 3.66
N ARG A 142 0.42 13.24 3.02
CA ARG A 142 0.46 13.76 1.63
C ARG A 142 1.47 14.91 1.41
N GLN A 143 1.98 15.52 2.49
CA GLN A 143 3.06 16.51 2.40
C GLN A 143 4.38 15.88 1.93
N TYR A 144 4.59 14.58 2.19
CA TYR A 144 5.82 13.86 1.85
C TYR A 144 5.63 12.80 0.78
N SER A 145 4.43 12.19 0.69
CA SER A 145 4.17 11.12 -0.27
C SER A 145 2.68 10.93 -0.55
N PHE A 146 2.35 10.52 -1.77
CA PHE A 146 0.99 10.16 -2.17
C PHE A 146 0.78 8.64 -2.25
N ILE A 147 1.80 7.85 -1.89
CA ILE A 147 1.79 6.38 -2.08
C ILE A 147 0.60 5.68 -1.40
N TYR A 148 0.11 6.20 -0.27
CA TYR A 148 -1.00 5.62 0.49
C TYR A 148 -2.32 6.41 0.35
N SER A 149 -2.41 7.33 -0.62
CA SER A 149 -3.60 8.17 -0.78
C SER A 149 -4.85 7.38 -1.13
N ALA A 150 -4.73 6.37 -1.99
CA ALA A 150 -5.85 5.50 -2.37
C ALA A 150 -6.31 4.62 -1.20
N ASP A 151 -5.38 4.15 -0.38
CA ASP A 151 -5.68 3.39 0.85
C ASP A 151 -6.46 4.25 1.84
N GLU A 152 -6.05 5.51 2.03
CA GLU A 152 -6.76 6.47 2.88
C GLU A 152 -8.16 6.76 2.36
N ASP A 153 -8.33 7.01 1.06
CA ASP A 153 -9.62 7.29 0.47
C ASP A 153 -10.58 6.09 0.59
N SER A 154 -10.04 4.87 0.50
CA SER A 154 -10.79 3.62 0.76
C SER A 154 -11.21 3.51 2.22
N ALA A 155 -10.31 3.75 3.17
CA ALA A 155 -10.61 3.72 4.61
C ALA A 155 -11.66 4.77 4.99
N LYS A 156 -11.59 5.98 4.42
CA LYS A 156 -12.59 7.04 4.55
C LYS A 156 -13.98 6.60 4.09
N THR A 157 -14.04 6.06 2.88
CA THR A 157 -15.31 5.60 2.27
C THR A 157 -15.95 4.51 3.11
N ALA A 158 -15.14 3.58 3.63
CA ALA A 158 -15.57 2.48 4.48
C ALA A 158 -15.76 2.88 5.96
N LYS A 159 -15.47 4.14 6.33
CA LYS A 159 -15.55 4.67 7.71
C LYS A 159 -14.77 3.81 8.71
N LEU A 160 -13.56 3.38 8.37
CA LEU A 160 -12.73 2.53 9.21
C LEU A 160 -11.93 3.35 10.23
N GLY A 161 -11.72 2.77 11.40
CA GLY A 161 -10.91 3.36 12.46
C GLY A 161 -11.32 4.78 12.82
N MET A 162 -10.39 5.74 12.72
CA MET A 162 -10.66 7.16 13.01
C MET A 162 -11.73 7.77 12.10
N TRP A 163 -11.91 7.24 10.89
CA TRP A 163 -12.89 7.74 9.91
C TRP A 163 -14.35 7.39 10.27
N ALA A 164 -14.57 6.53 11.27
CA ALA A 164 -15.92 6.24 11.78
C ALA A 164 -16.55 7.41 12.54
N GLY A 165 -15.72 8.31 13.09
CA GLY A 165 -16.19 9.46 13.87
C GLY A 165 -15.35 10.71 13.64
N ALA A 166 -15.04 11.44 14.72
CA ALA A 166 -14.24 12.66 14.64
C ALA A 166 -12.87 12.50 15.29
N PHE A 167 -11.87 13.15 14.69
CA PHE A 167 -10.51 13.19 15.21
C PHE A 167 -9.80 14.47 14.80
N THR A 168 -8.75 14.82 15.51
CA THR A 168 -7.79 15.85 15.10
C THR A 168 -6.66 15.17 14.34
N ALA A 169 -6.24 15.69 13.20
CA ALA A 169 -5.09 15.13 12.49
C ALA A 169 -3.84 15.11 13.40
N PRO A 170 -3.02 14.03 13.38
CA PRO A 170 -1.91 13.87 14.31
C PRO A 170 -0.94 15.06 14.33
N TRP A 171 -0.61 15.61 13.16
CA TRP A 171 0.23 16.82 13.06
C TRP A 171 -0.41 18.07 13.66
N ALA A 172 -1.74 18.18 13.63
CA ALA A 172 -2.46 19.29 14.26
C ALA A 172 -2.55 19.09 15.78
N TRP A 173 -2.79 17.86 16.23
CA TRP A 173 -2.81 17.50 17.64
C TRP A 173 -1.46 17.80 18.32
N ARG A 174 -0.33 17.44 17.70
CA ARG A 174 1.01 17.79 18.23
C ARG A 174 1.25 19.29 18.39
N ARG A 175 0.65 20.11 17.53
CA ARG A 175 0.78 21.59 17.64
C ARG A 175 -0.08 22.19 18.72
N SER A 176 -1.09 21.47 19.20
CA SER A 176 -2.01 21.95 20.27
C SER A 176 -1.55 21.54 21.68
N GLN A 177 -0.43 20.81 21.82
CA GLN A 177 0.11 20.36 23.12
C GLN A 177 1.15 21.36 23.72
#